data_e3e9e72aee01eeb731519a17d950b0e7
#
_entry.id   e3e9e72aee01eeb731519a17d950b0e7
#
_cell.length_a   1.000
_cell.length_b   1.000
_cell.length_c   1.000
_cell.angle_alpha   90.00
_cell.angle_beta   90.00
_cell.angle_gamma   90.00
#
_symmetry.space_group_name_H-M   'P 1'
#
loop_
_entity.id
_entity.type
_entity.pdbx_description
1 polymer ?
#
loop_
_entity_poly.entity_id
_entity_poly.type
_entity_poly.pdbx_seq_one_letter_code
_entity_poly.pdbx_strand_id
1 'polypeptide(L)' 'MIESISEIKRLLHEVAEHLKTGAPADTRKATAKLKRIAELASTLALTVETARR' A
#
# COMPACT_ATOMS: atom_id res chain seq x y z
N MET A 1 -9.94 -3.40 -10.09
CA MET A 1 -9.07 -4.37 -9.37
C MET A 1 -7.60 -4.26 -9.74
N ILE A 2 -7.28 -4.32 -11.03
CA ILE A 2 -5.89 -4.20 -11.49
C ILE A 2 -5.27 -2.88 -11.07
N GLU A 3 -6.04 -1.79 -11.13
CA GLU A 3 -5.57 -0.46 -10.74
C GLU A 3 -5.16 -0.41 -9.27
N SER A 4 -5.94 -1.06 -8.40
CA SER A 4 -5.61 -1.12 -6.97
C SER A 4 -4.32 -1.90 -6.73
N ILE A 5 -4.12 -2.98 -7.45
CA ILE A 5 -2.91 -3.79 -7.33
C ILE A 5 -1.69 -2.97 -7.79
N SER A 6 -1.84 -2.26 -8.90
CA SER A 6 -0.76 -1.39 -9.41
C SER A 6 -0.43 -0.29 -8.42
N GLU A 7 -1.44 0.30 -7.79
CA GLU A 7 -1.23 1.34 -6.79
C GLU A 7 -0.51 0.79 -5.56
N ILE A 8 -0.90 -0.40 -5.11
CA ILE A 8 -0.24 -1.03 -3.98
C ILE A 8 1.24 -1.28 -4.28
N LYS A 9 1.55 -1.78 -5.47
CA LYS A 9 2.94 -2.01 -5.87
C LYS A 9 3.75 -0.72 -5.89
N ARG A 10 3.16 0.33 -6.44
CA ARG A 10 3.83 1.63 -6.48
C ARG A 10 4.09 2.16 -5.08
N LEU A 11 3.09 2.09 -4.20
CA LEU A 11 3.22 2.56 -2.83
C LEU A 11 4.26 1.76 -2.05
N LEU A 12 4.31 0.45 -2.26
CA LEU A 12 5.32 -0.38 -1.63
C LEU A 12 6.73 0.01 -2.06
N HIS A 13 6.89 0.30 -3.33
CA HIS A 13 8.18 0.76 -3.86
C HIS A 13 8.59 2.08 -3.20
N GLU A 14 7.64 3.00 -3.09
CA GLU A 14 7.88 4.30 -2.46
C GLU A 14 8.21 4.17 -0.97
N VAL A 15 7.53 3.26 -0.27
CA VAL A 15 7.83 2.97 1.12
C VAL A 15 9.27 2.46 1.26
N ALA A 16 9.66 1.53 0.39
CA ALA A 16 11.03 1.00 0.42
C ALA A 16 12.06 2.10 0.23
N GLU A 17 11.80 3.03 -0.70
CA GLU A 17 12.70 4.15 -0.94
C GLU A 17 12.79 5.07 0.28
N HIS A 18 11.67 5.38 0.92
CA HIS A 18 11.66 6.21 2.12
C HIS A 18 12.43 5.56 3.26
N LEU A 19 12.29 4.26 3.43
CA LEU A 19 12.97 3.54 4.52
C LEU A 19 14.47 3.45 4.31
N LYS A 20 14.93 3.51 3.07
CA LYS A 20 16.36 3.51 2.77
C LYS A 20 17.05 4.75 3.32
N THR A 21 16.40 5.90 3.28
CA THR A 21 17.01 7.15 3.74
C THR A 21 17.09 7.22 5.27
N GLY A 22 16.13 6.58 5.97
CA GLY A 22 16.09 6.59 7.43
C GLY A 22 15.77 7.93 8.06
N ALA A 23 15.43 8.95 7.26
CA ALA A 23 15.10 10.26 7.79
C ALA A 23 13.72 10.23 8.47
N PRO A 24 13.53 10.98 9.58
CA PRO A 24 12.23 11.00 10.27
C PRO A 24 11.06 11.43 9.38
N ALA A 25 11.29 12.42 8.49
CA ALA A 25 10.26 12.86 7.56
C ALA A 25 9.86 11.75 6.60
N ASP A 26 10.83 10.98 6.13
CA ASP A 26 10.57 9.86 5.22
C ASP A 26 9.85 8.72 5.94
N THR A 27 10.14 8.52 7.22
CA THR A 27 9.44 7.51 8.02
C THR A 27 7.96 7.86 8.14
N ARG A 28 7.63 9.14 8.32
CA ARG A 28 6.24 9.60 8.37
C ARG A 28 5.53 9.37 7.04
N LYS A 29 6.21 9.67 5.93
CA LYS A 29 5.67 9.44 4.60
C LYS A 29 5.43 7.97 4.36
N ALA A 30 6.36 7.13 4.77
CA ALA A 30 6.21 5.68 4.64
C ALA A 30 5.02 5.17 5.45
N THR A 31 4.82 5.67 6.67
CA THR A 31 3.69 5.29 7.50
C THR A 31 2.36 5.64 6.84
N ALA A 32 2.25 6.85 6.28
CA ALA A 32 1.03 7.26 5.58
C ALA A 32 0.74 6.36 4.39
N LYS A 33 1.76 6.01 3.63
CA LYS A 33 1.61 5.13 2.48
C LYS A 33 1.24 3.70 2.89
N LEU A 34 1.80 3.22 3.99
CA LEU A 34 1.44 1.90 4.51
C LEU A 34 -0.03 1.84 4.95
N LYS A 35 -0.54 2.91 5.54
CA LYS A 35 -1.96 2.99 5.88
C LYS A 35 -2.83 2.91 4.63
N ARG A 36 -2.44 3.59 3.58
CA ARG A 36 -3.17 3.54 2.31
C ARG A 36 -3.13 2.14 1.70
N ILE A 37 -1.98 1.49 1.78
CA ILE A 37 -1.82 0.11 1.31
C ILE A 37 -2.78 -0.81 2.07
N ALA A 38 -2.87 -0.65 3.39
CA ALA A 38 -3.76 -1.47 4.21
C ALA A 38 -5.22 -1.29 3.80
N GLU A 39 -5.65 -0.06 3.52
CA GLU A 39 -7.01 0.21 3.05
C GLU A 39 -7.29 -0.47 1.72
N LEU A 40 -6.36 -0.32 0.78
CA LEU A 40 -6.51 -0.93 -0.55
C LEU A 40 -6.51 -2.45 -0.47
N ALA A 41 -5.65 -3.02 0.36
CA ALA A 41 -5.57 -4.46 0.55
C ALA A 41 -6.86 -5.01 1.17
N SER A 42 -7.43 -4.31 2.14
CA SER A 42 -8.70 -4.71 2.75
C SER A 42 -9.82 -4.72 1.73
N THR A 43 -9.89 -3.70 0.88
CA THR A 43 -10.89 -3.62 -0.17
C THR A 43 -10.73 -4.77 -1.17
N LEU A 44 -9.49 -5.06 -1.56
CA LEU A 44 -9.21 -6.17 -2.47
C LEU A 44 -9.60 -7.51 -1.85
N ALA A 45 -9.31 -7.71 -0.57
CA ALA A 45 -9.66 -8.95 0.10
C ALA A 45 -11.18 -9.18 0.08
N LEU A 46 -11.97 -8.12 0.35
CA LEU A 46 -13.41 -8.21 0.29
C LEU A 46 -13.91 -8.51 -1.12
N THR A 47 -13.30 -7.90 -2.11
CA THR A 47 -13.66 -8.11 -3.52
C THR A 47 -13.41 -9.58 -3.92
N VAL A 48 -12.26 -10.11 -3.53
CA VAL A 48 -11.91 -11.49 -3.84
C VAL A 48 -12.85 -12.46 -3.14
N GLU A 49 -13.16 -12.24 -1.87
CA GLU A 49 -14.10 -13.08 -1.13
C GLU A 49 -15.47 -13.08 -1.78
N THR A 50 -15.95 -11.90 -2.19
CA THR A 50 -17.25 -11.78 -2.85
C THR A 50 -17.25 -12.54 -4.18
N ALA A 51 -16.18 -12.45 -4.94
CA ALA A 51 -16.06 -13.14 -6.22
C ALA A 51 -16.02 -14.66 -6.08
N ARG A 52 -15.54 -15.15 -4.93
CA ARG A 52 -15.47 -16.59 -4.68
C ARG A 52 -16.79 -17.23 -4.28
N ARG A 53 -17.77 -16.42 -3.91
CA ARG A 53 -19.10 -16.89 -3.53
C ARG A 53 -19.98 -17.02 -4.77
#